data_41da840bf65176227c855974c9fc1500
#
_entry.id   41da840bf65176227c855974c9fc1500
#
_cell.length_a   1.000
_cell.length_b   1.000
_cell.length_c   1.000
_cell.angle_alpha   90.00
_cell.angle_beta   90.00
_cell.angle_gamma   90.00
#
_symmetry.space_group_name_H-M   'P 1'
#
loop_
_entity.id
_entity.type
_entity.pdbx_description
1 polymer ?
#
loop_
_entity_poly.entity_id
_entity_poly.type
_entity_poly.pdbx_seq_one_letter_code
_entity_poly.pdbx_strand_id
1 'polypeptide(L)'
;MQKKLSRWAEEDPAKRFTDLYSLLCNETWLRVAQLHVNANRGRETAGVDRRTMSNFLGNLDGNIERLRETLKAKTFEPMPVRRVYIPKANGKLRPLGIPTIDDRIVQEALRMILEPIWESDFSIHSYGFRPNRSTYDAISYIGNRLTGKGWTFQWVIEGDITSYFDTIR
;
A
#
# COMPACT_ATOMS: atom_id res chain seq x y z
N MET A 1 17.04 5.73 -0.99
CA MET A 1 16.49 6.02 0.36
C MET A 1 15.82 4.79 0.98
N GLN A 2 14.93 4.06 0.30
CA GLN A 2 14.26 2.86 0.83
C GLN A 2 15.23 1.86 1.48
N LYS A 3 16.33 1.50 0.80
CA LYS A 3 17.38 0.63 1.37
C LYS A 3 18.00 1.15 2.67
N LYS A 4 18.07 2.49 2.84
CA LYS A 4 18.54 3.08 4.10
C LYS A 4 17.51 2.95 5.21
N LEU A 5 16.22 3.19 4.89
CA LEU A 5 15.13 3.05 5.85
C LEU A 5 15.04 1.61 6.36
N SER A 6 15.06 0.60 5.46
CA SER A 6 15.07 -0.82 5.82
C SER A 6 16.26 -1.15 6.75
N ARG A 7 17.47 -0.79 6.32
CA ARG A 7 18.66 -1.05 7.12
C ARG A 7 18.60 -0.40 8.51
N TRP A 8 18.17 0.84 8.61
CA TRP A 8 18.06 1.52 9.90
C TRP A 8 16.99 0.91 10.82
N ALA A 9 15.90 0.39 10.26
CA ALA A 9 14.89 -0.31 11.02
C ALA A 9 15.38 -1.69 11.50
N GLU A 10 16.14 -2.40 10.66
CA GLU A 10 16.74 -3.69 11.01
C GLU A 10 17.86 -3.56 12.07
N GLU A 11 18.72 -2.52 11.97
CA GLU A 11 19.83 -2.28 12.89
C GLU A 11 19.35 -1.83 14.29
N ASP A 12 18.22 -1.11 14.36
CA ASP A 12 17.67 -0.61 15.63
C ASP A 12 16.13 -0.67 15.62
N PRO A 13 15.55 -1.78 16.12
CA PRO A 13 14.09 -1.93 16.21
C PRO A 13 13.38 -0.88 17.09
N ALA A 14 14.11 -0.21 17.98
CA ALA A 14 13.56 0.86 18.82
C ALA A 14 13.68 2.25 18.18
N LYS A 15 14.26 2.32 16.98
CA LYS A 15 14.51 3.58 16.28
C LYS A 15 13.22 4.32 15.96
N ARG A 16 13.16 5.58 16.37
CA ARG A 16 12.08 6.51 15.99
C ARG A 16 12.47 7.30 14.75
N PHE A 17 11.65 7.21 13.72
CA PHE A 17 11.80 7.97 12.48
C PHE A 17 11.03 9.28 12.60
N THR A 18 11.73 10.42 12.68
CA THR A 18 11.12 11.71 13.00
C THR A 18 10.89 12.63 11.80
N ASP A 19 11.57 12.42 10.68
CA ASP A 19 11.53 13.31 9.51
C ASP A 19 11.11 12.60 8.21
N LEU A 20 10.13 11.70 8.31
CA LEU A 20 9.63 10.99 7.13
C LEU A 20 8.81 11.89 6.19
N TYR A 21 8.17 12.93 6.75
CA TYR A 21 7.33 13.82 5.96
C TYR A 21 8.11 14.62 4.92
N SER A 22 9.35 14.98 5.20
CA SER A 22 10.21 15.67 4.24
C SER A 22 10.45 14.82 2.96
N LEU A 23 10.50 13.50 3.10
CA LEU A 23 10.59 12.57 1.95
C LEU A 23 9.33 12.62 1.09
N LEU A 24 8.15 12.69 1.73
CA LEU A 24 6.88 12.81 1.01
C LEU A 24 6.81 14.11 0.18
N CYS A 25 7.42 15.19 0.67
CA CYS A 25 7.49 16.48 -0.01
C CYS A 25 8.62 16.55 -1.08
N ASN A 26 9.37 15.47 -1.29
CA ASN A 26 10.48 15.45 -2.24
C ASN A 26 9.97 15.17 -3.66
N GLU A 27 10.32 16.05 -4.62
CA GLU A 27 9.88 15.94 -6.01
C GLU A 27 10.29 14.61 -6.65
N THR A 28 11.55 14.21 -6.50
CA THR A 28 12.03 12.94 -7.07
C THR A 28 11.24 11.75 -6.51
N TRP A 29 10.87 11.81 -5.24
CA TRP A 29 10.08 10.77 -4.58
C TRP A 29 8.67 10.68 -5.18
N LEU A 30 8.01 11.83 -5.37
CA LEU A 30 6.69 11.90 -6.00
C LEU A 30 6.73 11.43 -7.47
N ARG A 31 7.80 11.76 -8.21
CA ARG A 31 7.98 11.26 -9.58
C ARG A 31 8.11 9.74 -9.64
N VAL A 32 8.87 9.13 -8.72
CA VAL A 32 8.98 7.67 -8.64
C VAL A 32 7.62 7.05 -8.28
N ALA A 33 6.90 7.61 -7.31
CA ALA A 33 5.56 7.17 -6.98
C ALA A 33 4.60 7.26 -8.18
N GLN A 34 4.66 8.35 -8.95
CA GLN A 34 3.89 8.50 -10.17
C GLN A 34 4.22 7.41 -11.21
N LEU A 35 5.50 7.07 -11.40
CA LEU A 35 5.91 5.99 -12.31
C LEU A 35 5.31 4.63 -11.87
N HIS A 36 5.31 4.33 -10.57
CA HIS A 36 4.69 3.12 -10.05
C HIS A 36 3.18 3.10 -10.32
N VAL A 37 2.48 4.21 -10.05
CA VAL A 37 1.03 4.32 -10.33
C VAL A 37 0.75 4.19 -11.83
N ASN A 38 1.60 4.77 -12.67
CA ASN A 38 1.48 4.67 -14.13
C ASN A 38 1.69 3.24 -14.67
N ALA A 39 2.47 2.41 -13.98
CA ALA A 39 2.68 1.01 -14.34
C ALA A 39 1.47 0.11 -14.00
N ASN A 40 0.54 0.57 -13.16
CA ASN A 40 -0.60 -0.21 -12.73
C ASN A 40 -1.66 -0.35 -13.83
N ARG A 41 -2.30 -1.52 -13.92
CA ARG A 41 -3.39 -1.79 -14.90
C ARG A 41 -4.57 -0.81 -14.79
N GLY A 42 -4.84 -0.30 -13.58
CA GLY A 42 -5.91 0.66 -13.31
C GLY A 42 -5.56 2.14 -13.56
N ARG A 43 -4.44 2.45 -14.20
CA ARG A 43 -3.95 3.83 -14.40
C ARG A 43 -4.96 4.76 -15.10
N GLU A 44 -5.73 4.22 -16.05
CA GLU A 44 -6.75 4.97 -16.77
C GLU A 44 -8.14 4.97 -16.09
N THR A 45 -8.26 4.33 -14.93
CA THR A 45 -9.51 4.34 -14.16
C THR A 45 -9.56 5.61 -13.30
N ALA A 46 -10.39 6.57 -13.68
CA ALA A 46 -10.52 7.85 -12.98
C ALA A 46 -11.22 7.73 -11.62
N GLY A 47 -10.86 8.60 -10.68
CA GLY A 47 -11.56 8.82 -9.42
C GLY A 47 -12.84 9.64 -9.58
N VAL A 48 -13.24 10.37 -8.53
CA VAL A 48 -14.41 11.28 -8.56
C VAL A 48 -14.17 12.50 -9.44
N ASP A 49 -12.93 12.93 -9.58
CA ASP A 49 -12.48 14.07 -10.38
C ASP A 49 -12.47 13.79 -11.89
N ARG A 50 -12.75 12.55 -12.31
CA ARG A 50 -12.74 12.06 -13.68
C ARG A 50 -11.39 12.22 -14.42
N ARG A 51 -10.31 12.49 -13.70
CA ARG A 51 -8.95 12.57 -14.26
C ARG A 51 -8.32 11.18 -14.32
N THR A 52 -7.71 10.87 -15.47
CA THR A 52 -6.94 9.63 -15.68
C THR A 52 -5.44 9.92 -15.58
N MET A 53 -4.60 8.88 -15.63
CA MET A 53 -3.15 9.07 -15.68
C MET A 53 -2.73 9.79 -16.95
N SER A 54 -3.38 9.55 -18.08
CA SER A 54 -3.11 10.27 -19.34
C SER A 54 -3.35 11.77 -19.18
N ASN A 55 -4.42 12.19 -18.50
CA ASN A 55 -4.65 13.60 -18.19
C ASN A 55 -3.58 14.18 -17.25
N PHE A 56 -3.13 13.40 -16.26
CA PHE A 56 -2.06 13.81 -15.34
C PHE A 56 -0.73 14.03 -16.09
N LEU A 57 -0.38 13.13 -17.00
CA LEU A 57 0.84 13.19 -17.81
C LEU A 57 0.85 14.38 -18.79
N GLY A 58 -0.31 14.86 -19.21
CA GLY A 58 -0.43 16.04 -20.10
C GLY A 58 0.22 17.31 -19.53
N ASN A 59 0.36 17.43 -18.21
CA ASN A 59 1.13 18.48 -17.53
C ASN A 59 1.86 17.89 -16.32
N LEU A 60 2.76 16.93 -16.56
CA LEU A 60 3.43 16.18 -15.50
C LEU A 60 4.15 17.08 -14.50
N ASP A 61 4.98 18.00 -15.00
CA ASP A 61 5.80 18.84 -14.13
C ASP A 61 4.95 19.77 -13.26
N GLY A 62 3.96 20.43 -13.85
CA GLY A 62 3.04 21.28 -13.10
C GLY A 62 2.19 20.51 -12.08
N ASN A 63 1.77 19.29 -12.41
CA ASN A 63 1.00 18.46 -11.47
C ASN A 63 1.85 17.94 -10.32
N ILE A 64 3.10 17.53 -10.55
CA ILE A 64 4.04 17.12 -9.50
C ILE A 64 4.37 18.31 -8.59
N GLU A 65 4.68 19.47 -9.16
CA GLU A 65 4.98 20.67 -8.37
C GLU A 65 3.79 21.08 -7.50
N ARG A 66 2.58 21.11 -8.07
CA ARG A 66 1.36 21.39 -7.30
C ARG A 66 1.18 20.42 -6.12
N LEU A 67 1.36 19.10 -6.34
CA LEU A 67 1.32 18.11 -5.25
C LEU A 67 2.38 18.40 -4.20
N ARG A 68 3.61 18.69 -4.63
CA ARG A 68 4.72 19.02 -3.73
C ARG A 68 4.40 20.23 -2.86
N GLU A 69 3.87 21.30 -3.46
CA GLU A 69 3.53 22.54 -2.75
C GLU A 69 2.39 22.33 -1.77
N THR A 70 1.31 21.64 -2.15
CA THR A 70 0.20 21.35 -1.24
C THR A 70 0.64 20.48 -0.06
N LEU A 71 1.52 19.50 -0.30
CA LEU A 71 2.10 18.68 0.78
C LEU A 71 2.99 19.53 1.70
N LYS A 72 3.90 20.36 1.16
CA LYS A 72 4.75 21.26 1.96
C LYS A 72 3.94 22.23 2.81
N ALA A 73 2.89 22.80 2.24
CA ALA A 73 1.98 23.70 2.94
C ALA A 73 1.07 22.97 3.94
N LYS A 74 1.06 21.62 3.94
CA LYS A 74 0.14 20.78 4.73
C LYS A 74 -1.35 21.06 4.43
N THR A 75 -1.65 21.44 3.20
CA THR A 75 -3.01 21.73 2.70
C THR A 75 -3.54 20.64 1.77
N PHE A 76 -2.78 19.55 1.57
CA PHE A 76 -3.26 18.42 0.81
C PHE A 76 -4.40 17.71 1.56
N GLU A 77 -5.58 17.68 0.94
CA GLU A 77 -6.75 16.96 1.44
C GLU A 77 -7.11 15.84 0.45
N PRO A 78 -7.14 14.58 0.90
CA PRO A 78 -7.58 13.48 0.06
C PRO A 78 -9.03 13.65 -0.39
N MET A 79 -9.32 13.37 -1.65
CA MET A 79 -10.69 13.43 -2.17
C MET A 79 -11.47 12.16 -1.82
N PRO A 80 -12.82 12.25 -1.75
CA PRO A 80 -13.66 11.07 -1.62
C PRO A 80 -13.39 10.06 -2.73
N VAL A 81 -13.41 8.77 -2.40
CA VAL A 81 -13.24 7.71 -3.39
C VAL A 81 -14.52 7.54 -4.24
N ARG A 82 -14.37 7.29 -5.53
CA ARG A 82 -15.47 6.89 -6.39
C ARG A 82 -15.83 5.44 -6.11
N ARG A 83 -17.03 5.21 -5.57
CA ARG A 83 -17.49 3.86 -5.23
C ARG A 83 -18.02 3.14 -6.45
N VAL A 84 -17.56 1.92 -6.68
CA VAL A 84 -18.09 0.96 -7.64
C VAL A 84 -18.35 -0.37 -6.95
N TYR A 85 -19.28 -1.18 -7.49
CA TYR A 85 -19.62 -2.46 -6.91
C TYR A 85 -19.18 -3.58 -7.84
N ILE A 86 -18.45 -4.54 -7.29
CA ILE A 86 -17.95 -5.71 -8.03
C ILE A 86 -18.68 -6.96 -7.53
N PRO A 87 -19.22 -7.82 -8.42
CA PRO A 87 -19.84 -9.08 -8.02
C PRO A 87 -18.81 -10.02 -7.37
N LYS A 88 -19.19 -10.62 -6.24
CA LYS A 88 -18.45 -11.74 -5.63
C LYS A 88 -18.94 -13.07 -6.20
N ALA A 89 -18.15 -14.14 -6.06
CA ALA A 89 -18.53 -15.49 -6.51
C ALA A 89 -19.84 -15.99 -5.86
N ASN A 90 -20.21 -15.49 -4.69
CA ASN A 90 -21.45 -15.83 -3.98
C ASN A 90 -22.64 -14.94 -4.35
N GLY A 91 -22.56 -14.14 -5.44
CA GLY A 91 -23.61 -13.25 -5.90
C GLY A 91 -23.75 -11.92 -5.12
N LYS A 92 -23.06 -11.75 -4.00
CA LYS A 92 -23.07 -10.47 -3.26
C LYS A 92 -22.18 -9.44 -3.95
N LEU A 93 -22.48 -8.16 -3.75
CA LEU A 93 -21.67 -7.06 -4.26
C LEU A 93 -20.58 -6.68 -3.26
N ARG A 94 -19.37 -6.46 -3.78
CA ARG A 94 -18.25 -5.89 -3.01
C ARG A 94 -18.08 -4.43 -3.39
N PRO A 95 -18.18 -3.48 -2.45
CA PRO A 95 -17.84 -2.10 -2.72
C PRO A 95 -16.33 -1.97 -2.95
N LEU A 96 -15.94 -1.21 -3.96
CA LEU A 96 -14.56 -0.83 -4.25
C LEU A 96 -14.49 0.70 -4.33
N GLY A 97 -13.60 1.31 -3.55
CA GLY A 97 -13.30 2.73 -3.63
C GLY A 97 -12.16 2.99 -4.62
N ILE A 98 -12.37 3.88 -5.56
CA ILE A 98 -11.36 4.29 -6.55
C ILE A 98 -10.90 5.70 -6.20
N PRO A 99 -9.67 5.89 -5.66
CA PRO A 99 -9.10 7.20 -5.36
C PRO A 99 -8.78 7.97 -6.65
N THR A 100 -8.57 9.28 -6.54
CA THR A 100 -8.05 10.11 -7.62
C THR A 100 -6.60 9.74 -7.96
N ILE A 101 -6.08 10.21 -9.10
CA ILE A 101 -4.68 9.97 -9.47
C ILE A 101 -3.74 10.66 -8.48
N ASP A 102 -4.08 11.87 -8.04
CA ASP A 102 -3.32 12.63 -7.04
C ASP A 102 -3.21 11.83 -5.72
N ASP A 103 -4.35 11.32 -5.22
CA ASP A 103 -4.38 10.50 -4.00
C ASP A 103 -3.56 9.21 -4.14
N ARG A 104 -3.64 8.54 -5.30
CA ARG A 104 -2.85 7.31 -5.54
C ARG A 104 -1.35 7.59 -5.52
N ILE A 105 -0.91 8.72 -6.09
CA ILE A 105 0.51 9.11 -6.10
C ILE A 105 0.96 9.37 -4.66
N VAL A 106 0.18 10.10 -3.86
CA VAL A 106 0.52 10.38 -2.46
C VAL A 106 0.49 9.10 -1.62
N GLN A 107 -0.50 8.23 -1.81
CA GLN A 107 -0.56 6.92 -1.15
C GLN A 107 0.65 6.04 -1.50
N GLU A 108 1.03 5.99 -2.78
CA GLU A 108 2.21 5.24 -3.22
C GLU A 108 3.50 5.82 -2.63
N ALA A 109 3.64 7.15 -2.60
CA ALA A 109 4.77 7.82 -1.98
C ALA A 109 4.87 7.48 -0.48
N LEU A 110 3.75 7.46 0.24
CA LEU A 110 3.67 7.01 1.63
C LEU A 110 4.04 5.54 1.78
N ARG A 111 3.50 4.64 0.92
CA ARG A 111 3.84 3.23 0.94
C ARG A 111 5.35 3.01 0.77
N MET A 112 5.97 3.72 -0.17
CA MET A 112 7.41 3.64 -0.42
C MET A 112 8.26 4.06 0.79
N ILE A 113 7.73 4.90 1.68
CA ILE A 113 8.41 5.33 2.92
C ILE A 113 8.17 4.30 4.04
N LEU A 114 6.93 3.88 4.24
CA LEU A 114 6.51 3.08 5.39
C LEU A 114 6.83 1.59 5.23
N GLU A 115 6.63 1.03 4.03
CA GLU A 115 6.84 -0.39 3.76
C GLU A 115 8.25 -0.89 4.16
N PRO A 116 9.37 -0.24 3.77
CA PRO A 116 10.69 -0.71 4.14
C PRO A 116 10.98 -0.64 5.66
N ILE A 117 10.27 0.20 6.39
CA ILE A 117 10.40 0.31 7.85
C ILE A 117 9.63 -0.84 8.51
N TRP A 118 8.36 -1.03 8.16
CA TRP A 118 7.51 -2.03 8.79
C TRP A 118 7.82 -3.46 8.34
N GLU A 119 8.42 -3.63 7.15
CA GLU A 119 8.81 -4.96 6.68
C GLU A 119 9.82 -5.63 7.63
N SER A 120 10.64 -4.85 8.34
CA SER A 120 11.58 -5.37 9.34
C SER A 120 10.89 -5.92 10.60
N ASP A 121 9.69 -5.41 10.93
CA ASP A 121 8.95 -5.79 12.15
C ASP A 121 7.98 -6.97 11.94
N PHE A 122 7.66 -7.29 10.69
CA PHE A 122 6.71 -8.35 10.41
C PHE A 122 7.25 -9.73 10.77
N SER A 123 6.43 -10.51 11.47
CA SER A 123 6.70 -11.93 11.72
C SER A 123 7.02 -12.67 10.42
N ILE A 124 7.93 -13.65 10.50
CA ILE A 124 8.25 -14.56 9.39
C ILE A 124 7.02 -15.32 8.88
N HIS A 125 5.97 -15.43 9.69
CA HIS A 125 4.69 -16.09 9.37
C HIS A 125 3.63 -15.14 8.82
N SER A 126 3.95 -13.86 8.65
CA SER A 126 3.09 -12.89 7.95
C SER A 126 3.33 -12.97 6.45
N TYR A 127 2.30 -13.26 5.66
CA TYR A 127 2.41 -13.48 4.21
C TYR A 127 1.62 -12.47 3.38
N GLY A 128 0.50 -11.96 3.89
CA GLY A 128 -0.41 -11.11 3.14
C GLY A 128 0.19 -9.74 2.80
N PHE A 129 0.07 -9.32 1.53
CA PHE A 129 0.46 -8.00 1.03
C PHE A 129 1.93 -7.61 1.24
N ARG A 130 2.81 -8.56 1.42
CA ARG A 130 4.24 -8.34 1.61
C ARG A 130 5.04 -8.60 0.33
N PRO A 131 6.14 -7.83 0.08
CA PRO A 131 7.05 -8.10 -1.04
C PRO A 131 7.63 -9.52 -0.95
N ASN A 132 7.75 -10.19 -2.09
CA ASN A 132 8.34 -11.53 -2.21
C ASN A 132 7.68 -12.61 -1.33
N ARG A 133 6.43 -12.41 -0.92
CA ARG A 133 5.61 -13.36 -0.19
C ARG A 133 4.34 -13.66 -0.98
N SER A 134 3.88 -14.91 -0.95
CA SER A 134 2.71 -15.36 -1.68
C SER A 134 1.81 -16.23 -0.81
N THR A 135 0.57 -16.41 -1.27
CA THR A 135 -0.35 -17.40 -0.67
C THR A 135 0.18 -18.82 -0.76
N TYR A 136 0.97 -19.12 -1.82
CA TYR A 136 1.61 -20.42 -1.98
C TYR A 136 2.62 -20.70 -0.86
N ASP A 137 3.41 -19.71 -0.47
CA ASP A 137 4.38 -19.84 0.63
C ASP A 137 3.67 -20.12 1.96
N ALA A 138 2.54 -19.42 2.22
CA ALA A 138 1.72 -19.66 3.39
C ALA A 138 1.14 -21.09 3.41
N ILE A 139 0.56 -21.53 2.29
CA ILE A 139 -0.01 -22.88 2.16
C ILE A 139 1.07 -23.94 2.31
N SER A 140 2.23 -23.76 1.68
CA SER A 140 3.36 -24.69 1.78
C SER A 140 3.88 -24.78 3.22
N TYR A 141 3.99 -23.65 3.92
CA TYR A 141 4.39 -23.63 5.31
C TYR A 141 3.42 -24.43 6.21
N ILE A 142 2.12 -24.20 6.06
CA ILE A 142 1.07 -24.91 6.80
C ILE A 142 1.07 -26.39 6.44
N GLY A 143 1.10 -26.72 5.13
CA GLY A 143 1.09 -28.11 4.65
C GLY A 143 2.26 -28.90 5.20
N ASN A 144 3.48 -28.35 5.18
CA ASN A 144 4.66 -29.01 5.74
C ASN A 144 4.54 -29.26 7.26
N ARG A 145 3.83 -28.41 7.98
CA ARG A 145 3.58 -28.57 9.42
C ARG A 145 2.49 -29.59 9.74
N LEU A 146 1.47 -29.71 8.88
CA LEU A 146 0.36 -30.64 9.08
C LEU A 146 0.70 -32.08 8.59
N THR A 147 1.55 -32.21 7.57
CA THR A 147 1.84 -33.52 6.92
C THR A 147 3.22 -34.07 7.21
N GLY A 148 4.10 -33.32 7.87
CA GLY A 148 5.48 -33.72 8.20
C GLY A 148 5.53 -34.87 9.22
N LYS A 149 6.47 -35.81 9.03
CA LYS A 149 6.68 -36.91 9.98
C LYS A 149 7.01 -36.35 11.38
N GLY A 150 6.18 -36.67 12.36
CA GLY A 150 6.34 -36.27 13.75
C GLY A 150 5.52 -35.06 14.23
N TRP A 151 4.71 -34.46 13.39
CA TRP A 151 3.83 -33.36 13.75
C TRP A 151 2.37 -33.82 13.67
N THR A 152 1.70 -33.87 14.80
CA THR A 152 0.29 -34.26 14.92
C THR A 152 -0.57 -33.09 15.36
N PHE A 153 -0.57 -32.00 14.57
CA PHE A 153 -1.57 -30.95 14.82
C PHE A 153 -2.95 -31.47 14.36
N GLN A 154 -3.85 -31.62 15.33
CA GLN A 154 -5.22 -32.08 15.07
C GLN A 154 -6.22 -30.91 15.14
N TRP A 155 -5.80 -29.75 15.57
CA TRP A 155 -6.65 -28.59 15.79
C TRP A 155 -6.14 -27.38 15.04
N VAL A 156 -7.07 -26.65 14.41
CA VAL A 156 -6.81 -25.36 13.77
C VAL A 156 -7.72 -24.33 14.42
N ILE A 157 -7.15 -23.20 14.83
CA ILE A 157 -7.88 -22.04 15.30
C ILE A 157 -7.81 -21.00 14.19
N GLU A 158 -8.97 -20.63 13.65
CA GLU A 158 -9.11 -19.57 12.66
C GLU A 158 -9.70 -18.33 13.35
N GLY A 159 -9.11 -17.16 13.08
CA GLY A 159 -9.60 -15.88 13.58
C GLY A 159 -9.55 -14.84 12.47
N ASP A 160 -10.60 -14.03 12.37
CA ASP A 160 -10.70 -12.92 11.44
C ASP A 160 -11.28 -11.69 12.15
N ILE A 161 -10.78 -10.50 11.77
CA ILE A 161 -11.26 -9.23 12.33
C ILE A 161 -12.39 -8.70 11.44
N THR A 162 -13.60 -8.71 11.98
CA THR A 162 -14.79 -8.24 11.26
C THR A 162 -14.67 -6.75 10.94
N SER A 163 -14.86 -6.41 9.66
CA SER A 163 -14.89 -5.02 9.16
C SER A 163 -13.68 -4.18 9.59
N TYR A 164 -12.49 -4.78 9.61
CA TYR A 164 -11.27 -4.14 10.12
C TYR A 164 -11.06 -2.73 9.56
N PHE A 165 -11.08 -2.56 8.23
CA PHE A 165 -10.84 -1.26 7.61
C PHE A 165 -11.97 -0.24 7.84
N ASP A 166 -13.20 -0.71 8.06
CA ASP A 166 -14.36 0.17 8.30
C ASP A 166 -14.39 0.69 9.75
N THR A 167 -13.61 0.07 10.65
CA THR A 167 -13.58 0.40 12.09
C THR A 167 -12.34 1.19 12.52
N ILE A 168 -11.33 1.36 11.66
CA ILE A 168 -10.17 2.21 11.92
C ILE A 168 -10.62 3.69 11.91
N ARG A 169 -10.32 4.40 12.99
CA ARG A 169 -10.57 5.83 13.15
C ARG A 169 -9.30 6.64 12.93
#